data_e5a9503969c66bc1f0ec9fcfb3d2f5b1
#
_entry.id   e5a9503969c66bc1f0ec9fcfb3d2f5b1
#
_cell.length_a   1.000
_cell.length_b   1.000
_cell.length_c   1.000
_cell.angle_alpha   90.00
_cell.angle_beta   90.00
_cell.angle_gamma   90.00
#
_symmetry.space_group_name_H-M   'P 1'
#
loop_
_entity.id
_entity.type
_entity.pdbx_description
1 polymer ?
#
loop_
_entity_poly.entity_id
_entity_poly.type
_entity_poly.pdbx_seq_one_letter_code
_entity_poly.pdbx_strand_id
1 'polypeptide(L)'
;FCLSRGLGDVYKRQDPVPQGKPQPVEPEETKPDTSQQATCTISISCATILDNMDKCDESKRALIPADGTILSASTVTFSPGESVFDVLQRVCRERKIPMEFSFTPIYNSAYIEGIYNLYEFDVGDGSGWMYKVNDWFPNYGCSRYQVQQGDVICWVYTCDLGYDVGGGYAAG
;
A
#
# COMPACT_ATOMS: atom_id res chain seq x y z
N PHE A 1 16.23 -13.75 -6.82
CA PHE A 1 15.00 -14.02 -6.09
C PHE A 1 14.34 -12.70 -5.76
N CYS A 2 13.18 -12.48 -6.22
CA CYS A 2 12.67 -11.15 -6.28
C CYS A 2 11.81 -10.77 -5.07
N LEU A 3 11.83 -9.49 -4.72
CA LEU A 3 11.10 -8.95 -3.59
C LEU A 3 9.60 -9.09 -3.74
N SER A 4 9.09 -9.05 -4.97
CA SER A 4 7.67 -9.30 -5.17
C SER A 4 7.28 -10.67 -4.64
N ARG A 5 8.20 -11.62 -4.62
CA ARG A 5 7.98 -12.87 -3.90
C ARG A 5 7.96 -12.65 -2.39
N GLY A 6 8.86 -11.84 -1.86
CA GLY A 6 8.87 -11.54 -0.43
C GLY A 6 7.61 -10.84 0.04
N LEU A 7 7.25 -9.72 -0.58
CA LEU A 7 6.01 -9.00 -0.27
C LEU A 7 4.78 -9.76 -0.74
N GLY A 8 4.85 -10.42 -1.90
CA GLY A 8 3.79 -11.28 -2.37
C GLY A 8 3.51 -12.43 -1.41
N ASP A 9 4.55 -13.00 -0.80
CA ASP A 9 4.40 -14.07 0.18
C ASP A 9 3.74 -13.59 1.48
N VAL A 10 3.92 -12.33 1.88
CA VAL A 10 3.16 -11.74 2.99
C VAL A 10 1.66 -11.78 2.69
N TYR A 11 1.27 -11.42 1.46
CA TYR A 11 -0.14 -11.42 1.06
C TYR A 11 -0.68 -12.80 0.70
N LYS A 12 0.20 -13.79 0.52
CA LYS A 12 -0.17 -15.19 0.27
C LYS A 12 -0.42 -15.98 1.54
N ARG A 13 0.04 -15.49 2.67
CA ARG A 13 -0.09 -16.23 3.91
C ARG A 13 -1.56 -16.47 4.21
N GLN A 14 -1.85 -17.71 4.52
CA GLN A 14 -3.14 -18.13 5.05
C GLN A 14 -3.19 -17.97 6.56
N ASP A 15 -2.30 -17.11 7.12
CA ASP A 15 -2.27 -16.84 8.53
C ASP A 15 -3.59 -16.19 8.96
N PRO A 16 -4.13 -16.59 10.10
CA PRO A 16 -5.37 -15.99 10.57
C PRO A 16 -5.16 -14.50 10.86
N VAL A 17 -6.18 -13.71 10.54
CA VAL A 17 -6.18 -12.30 10.88
C VAL A 17 -6.24 -12.16 12.40
N PRO A 18 -5.38 -11.32 13.02
CA PRO A 18 -5.39 -11.13 14.46
C PRO A 18 -6.78 -10.71 14.97
N GLN A 19 -7.11 -11.14 16.17
CA GLN A 19 -8.38 -10.78 16.81
C GLN A 19 -8.53 -9.26 16.90
N GLY A 20 -9.70 -8.75 16.55
CA GLY A 20 -9.99 -7.33 16.59
C GLY A 20 -9.56 -6.56 15.34
N LYS A 21 -8.93 -7.20 14.36
CA LYS A 21 -8.56 -6.60 13.09
C LYS A 21 -9.60 -6.93 12.02
N PRO A 22 -9.80 -6.04 11.01
CA PRO A 22 -10.77 -6.29 9.96
C PRO A 22 -10.43 -7.55 9.16
N GLN A 23 -11.47 -8.33 8.86
CA GLN A 23 -11.33 -9.50 8.01
C GLN A 23 -11.30 -9.08 6.54
N PRO A 24 -10.54 -9.81 5.70
CA PRO A 24 -10.55 -9.54 4.27
C PRO A 24 -11.94 -9.83 3.67
N VAL A 25 -12.33 -9.01 2.70
CA VAL A 25 -13.59 -9.16 1.97
C VAL A 25 -13.26 -9.33 0.49
N GLU A 26 -13.89 -10.31 -0.16
CA GLU A 26 -13.65 -10.54 -1.58
C GLU A 26 -14.23 -9.36 -2.39
N PRO A 27 -13.47 -8.82 -3.36
CA PRO A 27 -13.90 -7.64 -4.13
C PRO A 27 -15.26 -7.85 -4.84
N GLU A 28 -15.57 -9.07 -5.25
CA GLU A 28 -16.82 -9.36 -5.93
C GLU A 28 -18.04 -9.35 -5.00
N GLU A 29 -17.80 -9.50 -3.71
CA GLU A 29 -18.87 -9.55 -2.70
C GLU A 29 -19.26 -8.17 -2.19
N THR A 30 -18.49 -7.14 -2.58
CA THR A 30 -18.73 -5.79 -2.11
C THR A 30 -19.13 -4.87 -3.26
N LYS A 31 -20.25 -4.17 -3.07
CA LYS A 31 -20.63 -3.07 -3.94
C LYS A 31 -20.58 -1.78 -3.14
N PRO A 32 -19.81 -0.77 -3.58
CA PRO A 32 -19.81 0.51 -2.89
C PRO A 32 -21.21 1.12 -2.85
N ASP A 33 -21.61 1.58 -1.66
CA ASP A 33 -22.87 2.31 -1.49
C ASP A 33 -22.62 3.79 -1.78
N THR A 34 -22.85 4.19 -3.03
CA THR A 34 -22.61 5.56 -3.47
C THR A 34 -23.62 6.58 -2.92
N SER A 35 -24.70 6.10 -2.25
CA SER A 35 -25.65 6.98 -1.60
C SER A 35 -25.14 7.53 -0.27
N GLN A 36 -24.08 6.93 0.29
CA GLN A 36 -23.48 7.34 1.54
C GLN A 36 -22.03 7.77 1.32
N GLN A 37 -21.56 8.66 2.18
CA GLN A 37 -20.17 9.09 2.20
C GLN A 37 -19.58 8.95 3.60
N ALA A 38 -18.38 8.45 3.65
CA ALA A 38 -17.56 8.39 4.85
C ALA A 38 -16.22 9.07 4.55
N THR A 39 -15.39 9.24 5.55
CA THR A 39 -14.06 9.86 5.40
C THR A 39 -12.98 8.98 5.99
N CYS A 40 -11.81 9.02 5.36
CA CYS A 40 -10.58 8.40 5.85
C CYS A 40 -9.42 9.33 5.57
N THR A 41 -8.26 9.00 6.12
CA THR A 41 -7.02 9.72 5.87
C THR A 41 -6.10 8.83 5.05
N ILE A 42 -5.41 9.40 4.07
CA ILE A 42 -4.42 8.68 3.26
C ILE A 42 -3.14 9.49 3.13
N SER A 43 -2.01 8.81 3.22
CA SER A 43 -0.68 9.38 2.97
C SER A 43 0.17 8.42 2.15
N ILE A 44 1.16 8.96 1.44
CA ILE A 44 2.09 8.18 0.61
C ILE A 44 3.50 8.71 0.88
N SER A 45 4.38 7.85 1.39
CA SER A 45 5.73 8.22 1.78
C SER A 45 6.77 7.24 1.19
N CYS A 46 7.86 7.81 0.71
CA CYS A 46 9.06 7.06 0.31
C CYS A 46 10.27 7.49 1.14
N ALA A 47 10.05 7.94 2.38
CA ALA A 47 11.09 8.50 3.24
C ALA A 47 12.24 7.53 3.52
N THR A 48 12.00 6.22 3.52
CA THR A 48 13.05 5.22 3.70
C THR A 48 14.14 5.30 2.63
N ILE A 49 13.81 5.78 1.44
CA ILE A 49 14.78 5.92 0.35
C ILE A 49 15.85 6.93 0.70
N LEU A 50 15.54 7.96 1.49
CA LEU A 50 16.51 8.99 1.88
C LEU A 50 17.73 8.41 2.60
N ASP A 51 17.54 7.34 3.35
CA ASP A 51 18.62 6.63 4.06
C ASP A 51 19.27 5.53 3.19
N ASN A 52 18.79 5.34 1.97
CA ASN A 52 19.23 4.28 1.07
C ASN A 52 19.48 4.77 -0.36
N MET A 53 19.84 6.06 -0.51
CA MET A 53 20.05 6.66 -1.83
C MET A 53 21.15 5.96 -2.63
N ASP A 54 22.14 5.38 -1.96
CA ASP A 54 23.21 4.60 -2.59
C ASP A 54 22.70 3.34 -3.29
N LYS A 55 21.60 2.79 -2.81
CA LYS A 55 20.94 1.60 -3.41
C LYS A 55 19.88 1.97 -4.44
N CYS A 56 19.49 3.24 -4.50
CA CYS A 56 18.45 3.70 -5.41
C CYS A 56 18.97 3.70 -6.84
N ASP A 57 18.16 3.18 -7.75
CA ASP A 57 18.42 3.24 -9.19
C ASP A 57 18.68 4.71 -9.58
N GLU A 58 19.78 4.96 -10.29
CA GLU A 58 20.18 6.32 -10.67
C GLU A 58 19.09 7.06 -11.42
N SER A 59 18.35 6.38 -12.27
CA SER A 59 17.26 6.98 -13.04
C SER A 59 16.10 7.45 -12.17
N LYS A 60 16.02 6.99 -10.92
CA LYS A 60 14.94 7.31 -10.00
C LYS A 60 15.32 8.35 -8.94
N ARG A 61 16.61 8.59 -8.74
CA ARG A 61 17.08 9.48 -7.65
C ARG A 61 16.49 10.87 -7.72
N ALA A 62 16.36 11.42 -8.92
CA ALA A 62 15.80 12.76 -9.12
C ALA A 62 14.31 12.86 -8.78
N LEU A 63 13.60 11.75 -8.70
CA LEU A 63 12.18 11.72 -8.39
C LEU A 63 11.91 11.87 -6.89
N ILE A 64 12.90 11.55 -6.04
CA ILE A 64 12.69 11.44 -4.60
C ILE A 64 12.46 12.82 -3.99
N PRO A 65 11.31 13.08 -3.37
CA PRO A 65 11.09 14.35 -2.67
C PRO A 65 12.09 14.54 -1.52
N ALA A 66 12.43 15.79 -1.22
CA ALA A 66 13.47 16.12 -0.23
C ALA A 66 13.17 15.55 1.16
N ASP A 67 11.89 15.46 1.52
CA ASP A 67 11.44 14.89 2.79
C ASP A 67 10.84 13.48 2.65
N GLY A 68 10.85 12.93 1.42
CA GLY A 68 10.27 11.62 1.15
C GLY A 68 8.75 11.58 1.12
N THR A 69 8.08 12.73 1.17
CA THR A 69 6.61 12.78 1.15
C THR A 69 6.09 12.94 -0.27
N ILE A 70 5.38 11.96 -0.77
CA ILE A 70 4.68 12.01 -2.06
C ILE A 70 3.30 12.63 -1.89
N LEU A 71 2.58 12.20 -0.87
CA LEU A 71 1.29 12.77 -0.48
C LEU A 71 1.24 12.87 1.04
N SER A 72 1.15 14.09 1.56
CA SER A 72 0.97 14.30 2.98
C SER A 72 -0.41 13.81 3.42
N ALA A 73 -0.55 13.48 4.71
CA ALA A 73 -1.81 12.98 5.25
C ALA A 73 -2.98 13.89 4.86
N SER A 74 -3.92 13.33 4.11
CA SER A 74 -5.04 14.05 3.53
C SER A 74 -6.34 13.33 3.86
N THR A 75 -7.33 14.08 4.30
CA THR A 75 -8.68 13.54 4.52
C THR A 75 -9.38 13.46 3.17
N VAL A 76 -9.89 12.28 2.85
CA VAL A 76 -10.60 12.04 1.60
C VAL A 76 -11.93 11.35 1.88
N THR A 77 -12.89 11.55 0.98
CA THR A 77 -14.19 10.87 1.07
C THR A 77 -14.14 9.53 0.36
N PHE A 78 -14.93 8.60 0.84
CA PHE A 78 -15.12 7.31 0.17
C PHE A 78 -16.55 6.84 0.38
N SER A 79 -16.98 5.87 -0.43
CA SER A 79 -18.28 5.22 -0.27
C SER A 79 -18.09 3.93 0.53
N PRO A 80 -18.94 3.64 1.54
CA PRO A 80 -18.88 2.36 2.23
C PRO A 80 -18.91 1.19 1.25
N GLY A 81 -18.02 0.23 1.44
CA GLY A 81 -17.81 -0.88 0.51
C GLY A 81 -16.57 -0.72 -0.38
N GLU A 82 -15.98 0.47 -0.43
CA GLU A 82 -14.72 0.65 -1.15
C GLU A 82 -13.54 0.06 -0.38
N SER A 83 -12.58 -0.49 -1.13
CA SER A 83 -11.35 -1.02 -0.57
C SER A 83 -10.25 0.05 -0.50
N VAL A 84 -9.16 -0.27 0.23
CA VAL A 84 -7.95 0.57 0.24
C VAL A 84 -7.44 0.79 -1.18
N PHE A 85 -7.51 -0.24 -2.04
CA PHE A 85 -7.12 -0.13 -3.44
C PHE A 85 -7.99 0.88 -4.20
N ASP A 86 -9.31 0.85 -4.01
CA ASP A 86 -10.22 1.79 -4.66
C ASP A 86 -9.91 3.24 -4.28
N VAL A 87 -9.64 3.48 -2.99
CA VAL A 87 -9.29 4.81 -2.48
C VAL A 87 -7.96 5.26 -3.06
N LEU A 88 -6.94 4.38 -3.08
CA LEU A 88 -5.64 4.70 -3.65
C LEU A 88 -5.75 5.08 -5.12
N GLN A 89 -6.48 4.29 -5.92
CA GLN A 89 -6.66 4.58 -7.35
C GLN A 89 -7.29 5.95 -7.58
N ARG A 90 -8.35 6.25 -6.84
CA ARG A 90 -9.05 7.53 -7.00
C ARG A 90 -8.16 8.70 -6.62
N VAL A 91 -7.48 8.61 -5.48
CA VAL A 91 -6.58 9.67 -4.99
C VAL A 91 -5.42 9.90 -5.96
N CYS A 92 -4.81 8.84 -6.45
CA CYS A 92 -3.71 8.94 -7.42
C CYS A 92 -4.20 9.59 -8.73
N ARG A 93 -5.40 9.25 -9.18
CA ARG A 93 -5.98 9.85 -10.36
C ARG A 93 -6.24 11.35 -10.16
N GLU A 94 -6.86 11.71 -9.04
CA GLU A 94 -7.21 13.10 -8.73
C GLU A 94 -5.97 13.97 -8.51
N ARG A 95 -4.93 13.41 -7.90
CA ARG A 95 -3.69 14.13 -7.59
C ARG A 95 -2.64 13.98 -8.69
N LYS A 96 -2.96 13.29 -9.78
CA LYS A 96 -2.05 13.05 -10.91
C LYS A 96 -0.76 12.37 -10.48
N ILE A 97 -0.88 11.41 -9.58
CA ILE A 97 0.23 10.57 -9.13
C ILE A 97 0.22 9.28 -9.97
N PRO A 98 1.27 9.01 -10.76
CA PRO A 98 1.33 7.76 -11.52
C PRO A 98 1.29 6.55 -10.59
N MET A 99 0.52 5.53 -10.97
CA MET A 99 0.43 4.30 -10.21
C MET A 99 0.27 3.12 -11.16
N GLU A 100 0.95 2.02 -10.87
CA GLU A 100 0.78 0.77 -11.59
C GLU A 100 0.48 -0.37 -10.62
N PHE A 101 -0.35 -1.28 -11.08
CA PHE A 101 -0.70 -2.48 -10.34
C PHE A 101 -0.89 -3.66 -11.29
N SER A 102 -0.76 -4.86 -10.77
CA SER A 102 -1.18 -6.08 -11.43
C SER A 102 -2.25 -6.77 -10.59
N PHE A 103 -3.03 -7.60 -11.23
CA PHE A 103 -4.05 -8.38 -10.55
C PHE A 103 -3.60 -9.84 -10.49
N THR A 104 -3.60 -10.41 -9.29
CA THR A 104 -3.17 -11.79 -9.08
C THR A 104 -4.41 -12.66 -8.81
N PRO A 105 -4.91 -13.40 -9.82
CA PRO A 105 -6.17 -14.15 -9.68
C PRO A 105 -6.14 -15.19 -8.55
N ILE A 106 -4.99 -15.83 -8.34
CA ILE A 106 -4.81 -16.85 -7.29
C ILE A 106 -5.11 -16.29 -5.89
N TYR A 107 -4.81 -14.99 -5.66
CA TYR A 107 -5.04 -14.34 -4.36
C TYR A 107 -6.22 -13.39 -4.39
N ASN A 108 -6.88 -13.28 -5.53
CA ASN A 108 -7.98 -12.35 -5.78
C ASN A 108 -7.67 -10.95 -5.30
N SER A 109 -6.46 -10.48 -5.61
CA SER A 109 -5.91 -9.29 -4.98
C SER A 109 -5.13 -8.45 -5.99
N ALA A 110 -5.27 -7.13 -5.86
CA ALA A 110 -4.43 -6.17 -6.55
C ALA A 110 -3.07 -6.08 -5.86
N TYR A 111 -1.99 -6.11 -6.64
CA TYR A 111 -0.63 -5.92 -6.18
C TYR A 111 -0.11 -4.60 -6.72
N ILE A 112 0.31 -3.69 -5.84
CA ILE A 112 0.82 -2.38 -6.23
C ILE A 112 2.28 -2.49 -6.61
N GLU A 113 2.58 -2.35 -7.88
CA GLU A 113 3.92 -2.45 -8.44
C GLU A 113 4.69 -1.14 -8.29
N GLY A 114 4.02 -0.01 -8.47
CA GLY A 114 4.65 1.29 -8.41
C GLY A 114 3.69 2.41 -8.07
N ILE A 115 4.21 3.42 -7.37
CA ILE A 115 3.55 4.70 -7.10
C ILE A 115 4.58 5.80 -7.35
N TYR A 116 4.18 6.88 -8.02
CA TYR A 116 5.06 8.02 -8.29
C TYR A 116 6.29 7.64 -9.11
N ASN A 117 6.13 6.67 -10.01
CA ASN A 117 7.22 6.08 -10.82
C ASN A 117 8.34 5.43 -9.97
N LEU A 118 8.07 5.13 -8.72
CA LEU A 118 8.92 4.33 -7.85
C LEU A 118 8.34 2.93 -7.77
N TYR A 119 9.11 1.96 -8.23
CA TYR A 119 8.68 0.57 -8.37
C TYR A 119 9.39 -0.32 -7.36
N GLU A 120 8.83 -1.50 -7.17
CA GLU A 120 9.54 -2.56 -6.47
C GLU A 120 10.92 -2.76 -7.11
N PHE A 121 11.91 -3.03 -6.29
CA PHE A 121 13.31 -3.25 -6.66
C PHE A 121 14.11 -2.00 -7.05
N ASP A 122 13.50 -0.83 -7.16
CA ASP A 122 14.22 0.40 -7.53
C ASP A 122 15.28 0.79 -6.49
N VAL A 123 15.18 0.30 -5.27
CA VAL A 123 16.12 0.59 -4.18
C VAL A 123 16.65 -0.70 -3.57
N GLY A 124 16.97 -1.68 -4.43
CA GLY A 124 17.50 -2.97 -4.03
C GLY A 124 16.44 -4.07 -3.94
N ASP A 125 16.90 -5.30 -3.72
CA ASP A 125 16.06 -6.50 -3.77
C ASP A 125 14.98 -6.53 -2.68
N GLY A 126 15.17 -5.78 -1.59
CA GLY A 126 14.24 -5.70 -0.49
C GLY A 126 13.25 -4.54 -0.57
N SER A 127 13.15 -3.86 -1.72
CA SER A 127 12.36 -2.63 -1.82
C SER A 127 11.02 -2.83 -2.54
N GLY A 128 10.03 -2.05 -2.12
CA GLY A 128 8.69 -2.05 -2.70
C GLY A 128 7.66 -1.35 -1.81
N TRP A 129 6.43 -1.33 -2.28
CA TRP A 129 5.34 -0.65 -1.59
C TRP A 129 4.59 -1.57 -0.64
N MET A 130 4.27 -1.03 0.54
CA MET A 130 3.43 -1.67 1.54
C MET A 130 2.36 -0.69 2.01
N TYR A 131 1.25 -1.21 2.51
CA TYR A 131 0.22 -0.38 3.13
C TYR A 131 -0.02 -0.81 4.57
N LYS A 132 -0.35 0.17 5.40
CA LYS A 132 -0.86 -0.07 6.75
C LYS A 132 -2.11 0.74 6.99
N VAL A 133 -2.97 0.25 7.84
CA VAL A 133 -4.19 0.94 8.25
C VAL A 133 -4.21 0.97 9.78
N ASN A 134 -4.32 2.16 10.34
CA ASN A 134 -4.31 2.37 11.80
C ASN A 134 -3.10 1.70 12.46
N ASP A 135 -1.92 1.91 11.84
CA ASP A 135 -0.62 1.37 12.26
C ASP A 135 -0.49 -0.16 12.20
N TRP A 136 -1.44 -0.83 11.58
CA TRP A 136 -1.38 -2.28 11.37
C TRP A 136 -1.11 -2.60 9.89
N PHE A 137 -0.16 -3.51 9.65
CA PHE A 137 0.14 -4.03 8.31
C PHE A 137 -0.70 -5.28 8.06
N PRO A 138 -1.79 -5.18 7.26
CA PRO A 138 -2.60 -6.34 6.95
C PRO A 138 -1.80 -7.41 6.21
N ASN A 139 -2.10 -8.67 6.48
CA ASN A 139 -1.48 -9.82 5.81
C ASN A 139 -2.27 -10.27 4.57
N TYR A 140 -3.06 -9.38 4.01
CA TYR A 140 -3.82 -9.61 2.77
C TYR A 140 -3.77 -8.36 1.89
N GLY A 141 -4.10 -8.52 0.60
CA GLY A 141 -3.96 -7.46 -0.39
C GLY A 141 -4.92 -6.29 -0.17
N CYS A 142 -4.51 -5.12 -0.66
CA CYS A 142 -5.22 -3.85 -0.46
C CYS A 142 -6.62 -3.83 -1.08
N SER A 143 -6.90 -4.64 -2.08
CA SER A 143 -8.23 -4.74 -2.69
C SER A 143 -9.22 -5.55 -1.83
N ARG A 144 -8.73 -6.20 -0.78
CA ARG A 144 -9.54 -7.01 0.15
C ARG A 144 -9.75 -6.31 1.50
N TYR A 145 -9.11 -5.16 1.73
CA TYR A 145 -9.34 -4.36 2.95
C TYR A 145 -10.46 -3.36 2.69
N GLN A 146 -11.58 -3.54 3.37
CA GLN A 146 -12.72 -2.65 3.27
C GLN A 146 -12.56 -1.46 4.23
N VAL A 147 -12.47 -0.25 3.67
CA VAL A 147 -12.20 0.97 4.44
C VAL A 147 -13.40 1.31 5.33
N GLN A 148 -13.09 1.73 6.57
CA GLN A 148 -14.07 2.16 7.55
C GLN A 148 -13.90 3.64 7.85
N GLN A 149 -14.97 4.28 8.32
CA GLN A 149 -14.95 5.68 8.75
C GLN A 149 -13.80 5.93 9.73
N GLY A 150 -12.98 6.93 9.42
CA GLY A 150 -11.87 7.34 10.28
C GLY A 150 -10.59 6.54 10.14
N ASP A 151 -10.54 5.56 9.23
CA ASP A 151 -9.31 4.81 8.98
C ASP A 151 -8.18 5.72 8.54
N VAL A 152 -6.97 5.43 9.01
CA VAL A 152 -5.73 6.12 8.64
C VAL A 152 -4.90 5.17 7.78
N ILE A 153 -4.89 5.42 6.47
CA ILE A 153 -4.20 4.61 5.49
C ILE A 153 -2.84 5.23 5.20
N CYS A 154 -1.77 4.45 5.34
CA CYS A 154 -0.42 4.89 4.99
C CYS A 154 0.19 3.93 3.97
N TRP A 155 0.52 4.46 2.80
CA TRP A 155 1.34 3.76 1.83
C TRP A 155 2.78 4.12 2.08
N VAL A 156 3.62 3.12 2.32
CA VAL A 156 5.02 3.33 2.67
C VAL A 156 5.91 2.51 1.75
N TYR A 157 7.01 3.11 1.32
CA TYR A 157 8.03 2.39 0.57
C TYR A 157 9.01 1.76 1.55
N THR A 158 9.21 0.45 1.44
CA THR A 158 10.21 -0.25 2.24
C THR A 158 11.45 -0.50 1.40
N CYS A 159 12.62 -0.41 2.01
CA CYS A 159 13.89 -0.79 1.40
C CYS A 159 14.45 -2.10 2.00
N ASP A 160 13.75 -2.69 2.95
CA ASP A 160 14.22 -3.88 3.67
C ASP A 160 13.05 -4.79 4.09
N LEU A 161 12.28 -5.26 3.12
CA LEU A 161 11.19 -6.23 3.32
C LEU A 161 10.22 -5.87 4.45
N GLY A 162 9.99 -4.57 4.66
CA GLY A 162 9.09 -4.06 5.69
C GLY A 162 9.72 -3.84 7.05
N TYR A 163 10.93 -4.34 7.31
CA TYR A 163 11.59 -4.16 8.62
C TYR A 163 11.84 -2.69 8.96
N ASP A 164 12.20 -1.89 7.96
CA ASP A 164 12.51 -0.46 8.12
C ASP A 164 11.28 0.43 8.33
N VAL A 165 10.10 -0.11 8.16
CA VAL A 165 8.83 0.62 8.38
C VAL A 165 7.98 0.02 9.51
N GLY A 166 8.51 -0.98 10.21
CA GLY A 166 7.82 -1.62 11.34
C GLY A 166 6.86 -2.74 10.95
N GLY A 167 6.87 -3.17 9.69
CA GLY A 167 6.00 -4.21 9.16
C GLY A 167 6.74 -5.40 8.59
N GLY A 168 7.92 -5.70 9.14
CA GLY A 168 8.78 -6.75 8.62
C GLY A 168 8.11 -8.11 8.51
N TYR A 169 8.62 -8.90 7.58
CA TYR A 169 8.10 -10.21 7.22
C TYR A 169 7.93 -11.14 8.42
N ALA A 170 8.82 -11.04 9.41
CA ALA A 170 8.79 -11.86 10.61
C ALA A 170 7.99 -11.23 11.75
N ALA A 171 7.47 -10.00 11.58
CA ALA A 171 6.71 -9.30 12.60
C ALA A 171 5.21 -9.65 12.58
N GLY A 172 4.84 -10.56 11.71
CA GLY A 172 3.46 -11.04 11.59
C GLY A 172 3.07 -12.01 12.67
#